data_7e695c79679174f956feb72bdf2a7639
#
_entry.id   7e695c79679174f956feb72bdf2a7639
#
_cell.length_a   1.000
_cell.length_b   1.000
_cell.length_c   1.000
_cell.angle_alpha   90.00
_cell.angle_beta   90.00
_cell.angle_gamma   90.00
#
_symmetry.space_group_name_H-M   'P 1'
#
loop_
_entity.id
_entity.type
_entity.pdbx_description
1 polymer ?
#
loop_
_entity_poly.entity_id
_entity_poly.type
_entity_poly.pdbx_seq_one_letter_code
_entity_poly.pdbx_strand_id
1 'polypeptide(L)'
;DLAAWMDAVICDYNYVFDPRARLKRFFGEGVRGDYLFLIDEAHNLVERGREMFSASLYKEDFLELKREVQPYNRKLSRQLETCNRMMLEWKRESDSWRLLDSTGAFPAALMNLTGMLEDFMEELTDRDLGKKVLDFYYQVSKFLDIYERVDENYRIYTDFSEDGRFFIRLYCINTAVNLQECLDKGSSTVFFSATLLPVR
;
A
#
# COMPACT_ATOMS: atom_id res chain seq x y z
N ASP A 1 3.83 24.09 -4.39
CA ASP A 1 3.13 25.00 -3.46
C ASP A 1 2.09 25.96 -4.08
N LEU A 2 1.87 25.89 -5.40
CA LEU A 2 0.84 26.69 -6.07
C LEU A 2 -0.56 26.39 -5.54
N ALA A 3 -0.87 25.13 -5.20
CA ALA A 3 -2.20 24.74 -4.68
C ALA A 3 -2.64 25.54 -3.43
N ALA A 4 -1.68 26.04 -2.62
CA ALA A 4 -2.00 26.82 -1.44
C ALA A 4 -2.49 28.26 -1.75
N TRP A 5 -2.39 28.70 -3.00
CA TRP A 5 -2.78 30.03 -3.48
C TRP A 5 -4.04 30.00 -4.35
N MET A 6 -4.58 28.77 -4.59
CA MET A 6 -5.71 28.57 -5.49
C MET A 6 -7.00 28.44 -4.68
N ASP A 7 -8.07 29.02 -5.22
CA ASP A 7 -9.43 28.87 -4.69
C ASP A 7 -10.04 27.50 -5.04
N ALA A 8 -9.58 26.88 -6.12
CA ALA A 8 -10.01 25.56 -6.56
C ALA A 8 -8.83 24.75 -7.13
N VAL A 9 -8.79 23.45 -6.85
CA VAL A 9 -7.79 22.51 -7.34
C VAL A 9 -8.50 21.29 -7.92
N ILE A 10 -8.17 20.95 -9.16
CA ILE A 10 -8.62 19.71 -9.80
C ILE A 10 -7.47 18.70 -9.71
N CYS A 11 -7.74 17.53 -9.16
CA CYS A 11 -6.73 16.48 -8.97
C CYS A 11 -7.35 15.08 -9.02
N ASP A 12 -6.50 14.07 -9.11
CA ASP A 12 -6.90 12.67 -8.98
C ASP A 12 -7.28 12.34 -7.53
N TYR A 13 -8.10 11.30 -7.33
CA TYR A 13 -8.51 10.76 -6.02
C TYR A 13 -7.33 10.51 -5.08
N ASN A 14 -6.21 10.03 -5.61
CA ASN A 14 -5.03 9.68 -4.85
C ASN A 14 -4.51 10.85 -3.99
N TYR A 15 -4.63 12.08 -4.50
CA TYR A 15 -4.15 13.27 -3.76
C TYR A 15 -4.97 13.61 -2.53
N VAL A 16 -6.17 13.05 -2.40
CA VAL A 16 -7.06 13.22 -1.23
C VAL A 16 -7.10 11.94 -0.39
N PHE A 17 -7.30 10.79 -1.03
CA PHE A 17 -7.69 9.56 -0.35
C PHE A 17 -6.52 8.60 -0.11
N ASP A 18 -5.52 8.51 -1.00
CA ASP A 18 -4.43 7.56 -0.83
C ASP A 18 -3.54 7.94 0.36
N PRO A 19 -3.34 7.07 1.36
CA PRO A 19 -2.54 7.35 2.55
C PRO A 19 -1.12 7.84 2.24
N ARG A 20 -0.55 7.44 1.10
CA ARG A 20 0.83 7.74 0.71
C ARG A 20 0.95 8.90 -0.28
N ALA A 21 0.00 9.01 -1.22
CA ALA A 21 0.02 10.02 -2.27
C ALA A 21 -0.70 11.32 -1.86
N ARG A 22 -1.56 11.27 -0.82
CA ARG A 22 -2.33 12.43 -0.38
C ARG A 22 -1.44 13.64 -0.06
N LEU A 23 -1.94 14.80 -0.38
CA LEU A 23 -1.27 16.07 -0.10
C LEU A 23 -1.25 16.33 1.42
N LYS A 24 -0.20 15.87 2.09
CA LYS A 24 -0.06 15.92 3.57
C LYS A 24 -0.28 17.31 4.16
N ARG A 25 0.05 18.39 3.41
CA ARG A 25 -0.17 19.76 3.82
C ARG A 25 -1.65 20.07 4.05
N PHE A 26 -2.54 19.48 3.25
CA PHE A 26 -3.99 19.70 3.29
C PHE A 26 -4.73 18.57 4.01
N PHE A 27 -4.25 17.35 3.85
CA PHE A 27 -4.93 16.11 4.25
C PHE A 27 -4.07 15.22 5.15
N GLY A 28 -3.02 15.77 5.78
CA GLY A 28 -2.21 15.07 6.78
C GLY A 28 -2.98 14.73 8.05
N GLU A 29 -2.34 14.03 8.97
CA GLU A 29 -2.93 13.73 10.28
C GLU A 29 -3.20 15.02 11.05
N GLY A 30 -4.38 15.08 11.67
CA GLY A 30 -4.80 16.28 12.44
C GLY A 30 -5.08 17.53 11.61
N VAL A 31 -4.87 17.50 10.27
CA VAL A 31 -5.14 18.66 9.40
C VAL A 31 -6.58 18.58 8.90
N ARG A 32 -7.30 19.68 9.10
CA ARG A 32 -8.66 19.92 8.57
C ARG A 32 -8.73 21.31 7.99
N GLY A 33 -9.66 21.55 7.07
CA GLY A 33 -9.87 22.85 6.47
C GLY A 33 -11.28 23.02 5.92
N ASP A 34 -11.61 24.23 5.53
CA ASP A 34 -12.92 24.55 4.92
C ASP A 34 -12.94 24.15 3.44
N TYR A 35 -12.65 22.88 3.19
CA TYR A 35 -12.65 22.32 1.83
C TYR A 35 -14.05 21.84 1.47
N LEU A 36 -14.48 22.14 0.25
CA LEU A 36 -15.62 21.53 -0.40
C LEU A 36 -15.11 20.49 -1.40
N PHE A 37 -15.40 19.22 -1.17
CA PHE A 37 -15.05 18.17 -2.10
C PHE A 37 -16.14 17.99 -3.17
N LEU A 38 -15.76 18.08 -4.42
CA LEU A 38 -16.58 17.74 -5.58
C LEU A 38 -16.00 16.48 -6.21
N ILE A 39 -16.66 15.34 -5.99
CA ILE A 39 -16.15 14.01 -6.38
C ILE A 39 -16.92 13.53 -7.60
N ASP A 40 -16.25 13.63 -8.74
CA ASP A 40 -16.75 13.12 -10.02
C ASP A 40 -16.54 11.61 -10.12
N GLU A 41 -17.32 10.96 -10.97
CA GLU A 41 -17.32 9.51 -11.16
C GLU A 41 -17.37 8.73 -9.82
N ALA A 42 -18.21 9.22 -8.91
CA ALA A 42 -18.30 8.74 -7.53
C ALA A 42 -18.58 7.23 -7.41
N HIS A 43 -19.17 6.61 -8.45
CA HIS A 43 -19.37 5.18 -8.51
C HIS A 43 -18.06 4.37 -8.48
N ASN A 44 -16.93 4.97 -8.89
CA ASN A 44 -15.61 4.33 -8.84
C ASN A 44 -14.92 4.45 -7.48
N LEU A 45 -15.39 5.33 -6.60
CA LEU A 45 -14.68 5.67 -5.36
C LEU A 45 -14.47 4.46 -4.45
N VAL A 46 -15.45 3.53 -4.39
CA VAL A 46 -15.36 2.34 -3.54
C VAL A 46 -14.25 1.40 -4.04
N GLU A 47 -14.18 1.12 -5.35
CA GLU A 47 -13.14 0.27 -5.92
C GLU A 47 -11.77 0.93 -5.84
N ARG A 48 -11.67 2.22 -6.14
CA ARG A 48 -10.44 3.00 -5.96
C ARG A 48 -9.99 3.02 -4.50
N GLY A 49 -10.94 3.24 -3.57
CA GLY A 49 -10.65 3.15 -2.14
C GLY A 49 -10.10 1.78 -1.75
N ARG A 50 -10.71 0.70 -2.25
CA ARG A 50 -10.25 -0.66 -2.00
C ARG A 50 -8.82 -0.90 -2.48
N GLU A 51 -8.44 -0.40 -3.64
CA GLU A 51 -7.06 -0.46 -4.16
C GLU A 51 -6.08 0.38 -3.32
N MET A 52 -6.47 1.60 -2.93
CA MET A 52 -5.63 2.51 -2.14
C MET A 52 -5.34 1.94 -0.75
N PHE A 53 -6.36 1.36 -0.10
CA PHE A 53 -6.29 0.82 1.26
C PHE A 53 -5.97 -0.68 1.30
N SER A 54 -5.54 -1.28 0.20
CA SER A 54 -5.04 -2.66 0.16
C SER A 54 -3.56 -2.69 -0.25
N ALA A 55 -2.86 -3.75 0.18
CA ALA A 55 -1.47 -3.96 -0.18
C ALA A 55 -1.16 -5.43 -0.40
N SER A 56 -0.26 -5.72 -1.31
CA SER A 56 0.20 -7.08 -1.59
C SER A 56 1.72 -7.13 -1.68
N LEU A 57 2.30 -8.26 -1.25
CA LEU A 57 3.72 -8.56 -1.45
C LEU A 57 3.84 -9.92 -2.13
N TYR A 58 4.67 -9.99 -3.15
CA TYR A 58 4.94 -11.22 -3.90
C TYR A 58 6.23 -11.88 -3.42
N LYS A 59 6.15 -13.17 -3.18
CA LYS A 59 7.30 -13.96 -2.69
C LYS A 59 8.48 -13.93 -3.66
N GLU A 60 8.19 -13.97 -4.94
CA GLU A 60 9.18 -14.00 -6.01
C GLU A 60 10.02 -12.72 -6.04
N ASP A 61 9.46 -11.54 -5.67
CA ASP A 61 10.19 -10.27 -5.62
C ASP A 61 11.30 -10.29 -4.56
N PHE A 62 11.08 -10.93 -3.41
CA PHE A 62 12.12 -11.12 -2.39
C PHE A 62 13.30 -11.93 -2.92
N LEU A 63 13.03 -12.96 -3.71
CA LEU A 63 14.07 -13.81 -4.29
C LEU A 63 14.85 -13.11 -5.41
N GLU A 64 14.14 -12.34 -6.23
CA GLU A 64 14.75 -11.58 -7.31
C GLU A 64 15.70 -10.53 -6.74
N LEU A 65 15.20 -9.69 -5.85
CA LEU A 65 16.02 -8.65 -5.22
C LEU A 65 17.18 -9.25 -4.41
N LYS A 66 16.96 -10.36 -3.69
CA LYS A 66 18.02 -11.07 -2.99
C LYS A 66 19.20 -11.42 -3.89
N ARG A 67 18.94 -11.93 -5.10
CA ARG A 67 19.99 -12.30 -6.06
C ARG A 67 20.80 -11.09 -6.51
N GLU A 68 20.12 -9.97 -6.72
CA GLU A 68 20.75 -8.75 -7.19
C GLU A 68 21.59 -8.06 -6.11
N VAL A 69 21.11 -8.01 -4.86
CA VAL A 69 21.84 -7.37 -3.76
C VAL A 69 22.92 -8.25 -3.12
N GLN A 70 22.89 -9.57 -3.32
CA GLN A 70 23.82 -10.50 -2.69
C GLN A 70 25.32 -10.18 -2.93
N PRO A 71 25.75 -9.73 -4.13
CA PRO A 71 27.15 -9.37 -4.37
C PRO A 71 27.60 -8.15 -3.56
N TYR A 72 26.67 -7.26 -3.22
CA TYR A 72 26.92 -5.97 -2.57
C TYR A 72 26.74 -6.04 -1.05
N ASN A 73 25.64 -6.68 -0.60
CA ASN A 73 25.28 -6.71 0.83
C ASN A 73 24.72 -8.08 1.25
N ARG A 74 25.59 -8.89 1.89
CA ARG A 74 25.20 -10.23 2.37
C ARG A 74 24.20 -10.21 3.53
N LYS A 75 24.20 -9.14 4.36
CA LYS A 75 23.25 -9.02 5.48
C LYS A 75 21.85 -8.77 4.96
N LEU A 76 21.72 -7.81 4.04
CA LEU A 76 20.44 -7.52 3.37
C LEU A 76 19.91 -8.75 2.62
N SER A 77 20.77 -9.46 1.89
CA SER A 77 20.41 -10.70 1.19
C SER A 77 19.88 -11.77 2.16
N ARG A 78 20.44 -11.89 3.36
CA ARG A 78 19.93 -12.83 4.40
C ARG A 78 18.58 -12.40 4.96
N GLN A 79 18.34 -11.10 5.13
CA GLN A 79 17.06 -10.59 5.60
C GLN A 79 15.95 -10.83 4.57
N LEU A 80 16.24 -10.58 3.29
CA LEU A 80 15.33 -10.92 2.18
C LEU A 80 14.99 -12.43 2.16
N GLU A 81 15.99 -13.28 2.40
CA GLU A 81 15.77 -14.73 2.52
C GLU A 81 14.91 -15.09 3.74
N THR A 82 15.06 -14.40 4.84
CA THR A 82 14.22 -14.61 6.03
C THR A 82 12.75 -14.34 5.71
N CYS A 83 12.45 -13.20 5.08
CA CYS A 83 11.09 -12.87 4.65
C CYS A 83 10.56 -13.87 3.61
N ASN A 84 11.39 -14.24 2.62
CA ASN A 84 11.04 -15.26 1.62
C ASN A 84 10.69 -16.62 2.23
N ARG A 85 11.43 -17.07 3.26
CA ARG A 85 11.15 -18.36 3.93
C ARG A 85 9.81 -18.34 4.67
N MET A 86 9.47 -17.22 5.33
CA MET A 86 8.17 -17.08 5.98
C MET A 86 7.02 -17.18 4.97
N MET A 87 7.15 -16.52 3.82
CA MET A 87 6.17 -16.65 2.74
C MET A 87 6.17 -18.07 2.13
N LEU A 88 7.32 -18.74 2.07
CA LEU A 88 7.41 -20.11 1.56
C LEU A 88 6.71 -21.12 2.50
N GLU A 89 6.70 -20.88 3.80
CA GLU A 89 5.95 -21.70 4.75
C GLU A 89 4.46 -21.62 4.45
N TRP A 90 3.90 -20.43 4.28
CA TRP A 90 2.49 -20.27 3.87
C TRP A 90 2.20 -20.91 2.50
N LYS A 91 3.11 -20.74 1.53
CA LYS A 91 2.97 -21.35 0.20
C LYS A 91 2.90 -22.88 0.25
N ARG A 92 3.67 -23.53 1.14
CA ARG A 92 3.67 -24.99 1.31
C ARG A 92 2.40 -25.52 1.97
N GLU A 93 1.72 -24.69 2.73
CA GLU A 93 0.50 -25.04 3.44
C GLU A 93 -0.76 -24.77 2.61
N SER A 94 -0.65 -24.23 1.40
CA SER A 94 -1.76 -23.77 0.57
C SER A 94 -1.60 -24.21 -0.88
N ASP A 95 -2.61 -24.93 -1.37
CA ASP A 95 -2.70 -25.26 -2.81
C ASP A 95 -3.50 -24.20 -3.60
N SER A 96 -4.16 -23.29 -2.90
CA SER A 96 -5.00 -22.20 -3.44
C SER A 96 -5.05 -21.04 -2.45
N TRP A 97 -6.00 -20.14 -2.57
CA TRP A 97 -6.20 -19.05 -1.63
C TRP A 97 -6.45 -19.56 -0.20
N ARG A 98 -5.91 -18.85 0.78
CA ARG A 98 -6.07 -19.18 2.20
C ARG A 98 -6.15 -17.90 3.03
N LEU A 99 -7.15 -17.80 3.91
CA LEU A 99 -7.20 -16.77 4.96
C LEU A 99 -6.14 -17.05 6.02
N LEU A 100 -5.50 -15.99 6.48
CA LEU A 100 -4.55 -16.02 7.59
C LEU A 100 -5.18 -15.33 8.81
N ASP A 101 -5.21 -16.04 9.94
CA ASP A 101 -5.63 -15.46 11.22
C ASP A 101 -4.54 -14.56 11.80
N SER A 102 -3.30 -14.79 11.45
CA SER A 102 -2.14 -14.01 11.89
C SER A 102 -1.00 -14.09 10.88
N THR A 103 -0.26 -13.00 10.76
CA THR A 103 1.00 -12.93 10.00
C THR A 103 2.23 -13.24 10.85
N GLY A 104 2.05 -13.52 12.14
CA GLY A 104 3.13 -13.84 13.08
C GLY A 104 4.21 -12.75 13.12
N ALA A 105 5.47 -13.14 12.98
CA ALA A 105 6.61 -12.23 13.02
C ALA A 105 6.92 -11.55 11.66
N PHE A 106 6.12 -11.79 10.63
CA PHE A 106 6.40 -11.27 9.30
C PHE A 106 6.48 -9.73 9.23
N PRO A 107 5.56 -8.95 9.85
CA PRO A 107 5.66 -7.49 9.87
C PRO A 107 6.96 -7.00 10.53
N ALA A 108 7.38 -7.61 11.63
CA ALA A 108 8.63 -7.25 12.28
C ALA A 108 9.86 -7.55 11.39
N ALA A 109 9.82 -8.66 10.64
CA ALA A 109 10.87 -8.97 9.67
C ALA A 109 10.90 -7.97 8.50
N LEU A 110 9.72 -7.47 8.06
CA LEU A 110 9.61 -6.42 7.05
C LEU A 110 10.10 -5.06 7.57
N MET A 111 9.81 -4.69 8.82
CA MET A 111 10.33 -3.45 9.43
C MET A 111 11.87 -3.46 9.50
N ASN A 112 12.46 -4.59 9.90
CA ASN A 112 13.92 -4.75 9.83
C ASN A 112 14.44 -4.62 8.41
N LEU A 113 13.73 -5.19 7.44
CA LEU A 113 14.11 -5.13 6.03
C LEU A 113 14.08 -3.70 5.50
N THR A 114 13.06 -2.89 5.83
CA THR A 114 12.99 -1.49 5.38
C THR A 114 14.17 -0.67 5.85
N GLY A 115 14.57 -0.77 7.13
CA GLY A 115 15.75 -0.08 7.63
C GLY A 115 17.04 -0.50 6.89
N MET A 116 17.20 -1.79 6.62
CA MET A 116 18.37 -2.28 5.87
C MET A 116 18.36 -1.85 4.39
N LEU A 117 17.18 -1.68 3.77
CA LEU A 117 17.06 -1.15 2.41
C LEU A 117 17.40 0.34 2.37
N GLU A 118 16.99 1.11 3.37
CA GLU A 118 17.35 2.54 3.51
C GLU A 118 18.87 2.71 3.62
N ASP A 119 19.51 2.03 4.56
CA ASP A 119 20.96 2.04 4.73
C ASP A 119 21.69 1.65 3.43
N PHE A 120 21.19 0.63 2.74
CA PHE A 120 21.78 0.16 1.50
C PHE A 120 21.66 1.17 0.36
N MET A 121 20.53 1.87 0.24
CA MET A 121 20.31 2.89 -0.78
C MET A 121 21.22 4.10 -0.61
N GLU A 122 21.61 4.46 0.63
CA GLU A 122 22.52 5.57 0.89
C GLU A 122 23.94 5.31 0.35
N GLU A 123 24.37 4.04 0.35
CA GLU A 123 25.70 3.64 -0.09
C GLU A 123 25.75 3.22 -1.58
N LEU A 124 24.58 3.01 -2.20
CA LEU A 124 24.49 2.42 -3.52
C LEU A 124 24.75 3.44 -4.64
N THR A 125 25.74 3.12 -5.50
CA THR A 125 26.09 3.96 -6.67
C THR A 125 25.45 3.47 -7.97
N ASP A 126 25.03 2.22 -8.04
CA ASP A 126 24.36 1.62 -9.20
C ASP A 126 22.91 2.14 -9.28
N ARG A 127 22.63 2.95 -10.32
CA ARG A 127 21.31 3.58 -10.49
C ARG A 127 20.21 2.61 -10.85
N ASP A 128 20.50 1.58 -11.63
CA ASP A 128 19.47 0.61 -12.08
C ASP A 128 19.05 -0.29 -10.92
N LEU A 129 20.04 -0.78 -10.16
CA LEU A 129 19.76 -1.51 -8.93
C LEU A 129 19.07 -0.61 -7.89
N GLY A 130 19.51 0.65 -7.77
CA GLY A 130 18.91 1.62 -6.86
C GLY A 130 17.43 1.85 -7.12
N LYS A 131 17.02 1.91 -8.38
CA LYS A 131 15.60 2.02 -8.75
C LYS A 131 14.80 0.80 -8.32
N LYS A 132 15.32 -0.41 -8.58
CA LYS A 132 14.64 -1.66 -8.17
C LYS A 132 14.51 -1.78 -6.64
N VAL A 133 15.57 -1.43 -5.91
CA VAL A 133 15.56 -1.42 -4.44
C VAL A 133 14.53 -0.42 -3.93
N LEU A 134 14.45 0.77 -4.52
CA LEU A 134 13.50 1.82 -4.15
C LEU A 134 12.05 1.39 -4.44
N ASP A 135 11.80 0.79 -5.60
CA ASP A 135 10.47 0.29 -5.98
C ASP A 135 10.01 -0.81 -5.00
N PHE A 136 10.90 -1.72 -4.64
CA PHE A 136 10.62 -2.77 -3.67
C PHE A 136 10.43 -2.20 -2.24
N TYR A 137 11.26 -1.24 -1.83
CA TYR A 137 11.11 -0.53 -0.58
C TYR A 137 9.72 0.12 -0.46
N TYR A 138 9.24 0.77 -1.52
CA TYR A 138 7.91 1.36 -1.53
C TYR A 138 6.79 0.32 -1.41
N GLN A 139 6.94 -0.85 -2.01
CA GLN A 139 5.97 -1.94 -1.86
C GLN A 139 5.91 -2.44 -0.41
N VAL A 140 7.06 -2.70 0.20
CA VAL A 140 7.14 -3.16 1.60
C VAL A 140 6.62 -2.10 2.56
N SER A 141 7.00 -0.83 2.37
CA SER A 141 6.50 0.27 3.20
C SER A 141 4.98 0.45 3.07
N LYS A 142 4.43 0.33 1.83
CA LYS A 142 2.97 0.36 1.64
C LYS A 142 2.29 -0.78 2.41
N PHE A 143 2.87 -1.97 2.37
CA PHE A 143 2.32 -3.12 3.09
C PHE A 143 2.30 -2.87 4.60
N LEU A 144 3.37 -2.31 5.17
CA LEU A 144 3.45 -1.97 6.59
C LEU A 144 2.46 -0.85 6.97
N ASP A 145 2.36 0.22 6.17
CA ASP A 145 1.40 1.31 6.40
C ASP A 145 -0.05 0.81 6.41
N ILE A 146 -0.39 -0.15 5.53
CA ILE A 146 -1.71 -0.76 5.52
C ILE A 146 -1.87 -1.76 6.67
N TYR A 147 -0.81 -2.48 7.05
CA TYR A 147 -0.86 -3.43 8.15
C TYR A 147 -1.23 -2.76 9.48
N GLU A 148 -0.74 -1.54 9.72
CA GLU A 148 -1.11 -0.75 10.91
C GLU A 148 -2.59 -0.37 10.97
N ARG A 149 -3.30 -0.41 9.82
CA ARG A 149 -4.73 -0.10 9.69
C ARG A 149 -5.64 -1.34 9.73
N VAL A 150 -5.05 -2.54 9.79
CA VAL A 150 -5.83 -3.79 9.75
C VAL A 150 -6.72 -3.90 10.97
N ASP A 151 -8.03 -3.97 10.72
CA ASP A 151 -9.11 -4.16 11.68
C ASP A 151 -10.14 -5.17 11.14
N GLU A 152 -11.36 -5.17 11.68
CA GLU A 152 -12.46 -6.04 11.21
C GLU A 152 -12.88 -5.79 9.76
N ASN A 153 -12.55 -4.62 9.18
CA ASN A 153 -12.84 -4.27 7.79
C ASN A 153 -11.83 -4.89 6.80
N TYR A 154 -10.82 -5.60 7.30
CA TYR A 154 -9.78 -6.22 6.49
C TYR A 154 -9.84 -7.74 6.52
N ARG A 155 -9.27 -8.35 5.47
CA ARG A 155 -8.91 -9.77 5.45
C ARG A 155 -7.47 -9.90 4.98
N ILE A 156 -6.74 -10.78 5.66
CA ILE A 156 -5.38 -11.14 5.27
C ILE A 156 -5.46 -12.51 4.63
N TYR A 157 -4.97 -12.62 3.42
CA TYR A 157 -4.96 -13.91 2.72
C TYR A 157 -3.73 -14.07 1.84
N THR A 158 -3.45 -15.32 1.51
CA THR A 158 -2.45 -15.70 0.51
C THR A 158 -3.13 -16.36 -0.67
N ASP A 159 -2.56 -16.20 -1.85
CA ASP A 159 -3.06 -16.78 -3.09
C ASP A 159 -1.95 -16.82 -4.15
N PHE A 160 -2.29 -17.33 -5.31
CA PHE A 160 -1.47 -17.30 -6.51
C PHE A 160 -2.08 -16.32 -7.52
N SER A 161 -1.24 -15.50 -8.13
CA SER A 161 -1.63 -14.67 -9.26
C SER A 161 -1.79 -15.51 -10.53
N GLU A 162 -2.39 -14.94 -11.58
CA GLU A 162 -2.61 -15.62 -12.86
C GLU A 162 -1.31 -16.14 -13.50
N ASP A 163 -0.19 -15.47 -13.25
CA ASP A 163 1.17 -15.89 -13.69
C ASP A 163 1.84 -16.89 -12.74
N GLY A 164 1.13 -17.39 -11.72
CA GLY A 164 1.59 -18.39 -10.76
C GLY A 164 2.50 -17.86 -9.64
N ARG A 165 2.65 -16.56 -9.48
CA ARG A 165 3.40 -15.96 -8.38
C ARG A 165 2.60 -16.03 -7.09
N PHE A 166 3.26 -16.38 -5.99
CA PHE A 166 2.62 -16.45 -4.68
C PHE A 166 2.65 -15.10 -3.98
N PHE A 167 1.51 -14.67 -3.41
CA PHE A 167 1.44 -13.41 -2.69
C PHE A 167 0.68 -13.50 -1.36
N ILE A 168 0.98 -12.58 -0.47
CA ILE A 168 0.16 -12.21 0.69
C ILE A 168 -0.53 -10.88 0.39
N ARG A 169 -1.82 -10.79 0.76
CA ARG A 169 -2.60 -9.56 0.57
C ARG A 169 -3.31 -9.13 1.85
N LEU A 170 -3.18 -7.86 2.16
CA LEU A 170 -4.03 -7.13 3.10
C LEU A 170 -5.16 -6.51 2.28
N TYR A 171 -6.35 -7.04 2.38
CA TYR A 171 -7.48 -6.65 1.54
C TYR A 171 -8.52 -5.90 2.35
N CYS A 172 -8.74 -4.64 2.01
CA CYS A 172 -9.77 -3.80 2.60
C CYS A 172 -11.13 -4.16 2.00
N ILE A 173 -11.96 -4.88 2.76
CA ILE A 173 -13.31 -5.27 2.32
C ILE A 173 -14.25 -4.07 2.37
N ASN A 174 -14.21 -3.34 3.49
CA ASN A 174 -15.05 -2.17 3.71
C ASN A 174 -14.19 -0.91 3.79
N THR A 175 -14.22 -0.13 2.73
CA THR A 175 -13.45 1.12 2.62
C THR A 175 -14.14 2.33 3.22
N ALA A 176 -15.40 2.18 3.67
CA ALA A 176 -16.23 3.31 4.11
C ALA A 176 -15.59 4.11 5.23
N VAL A 177 -15.01 3.42 6.24
CA VAL A 177 -14.34 4.09 7.38
C VAL A 177 -13.16 4.91 6.90
N ASN A 178 -12.28 4.32 6.09
CA ASN A 178 -11.08 4.98 5.56
C ASN A 178 -11.42 6.18 4.66
N LEU A 179 -12.44 6.04 3.81
CA LEU A 179 -12.90 7.13 2.95
C LEU A 179 -13.54 8.24 3.77
N GLN A 180 -14.35 7.89 4.79
CA GLN A 180 -14.98 8.86 5.68
C GLN A 180 -13.94 9.68 6.45
N GLU A 181 -12.89 9.06 6.97
CA GLU A 181 -11.77 9.77 7.61
C GLU A 181 -11.13 10.83 6.69
N CYS A 182 -11.05 10.54 5.39
CA CYS A 182 -10.54 11.52 4.43
C CYS A 182 -11.54 12.64 4.17
N LEU A 183 -12.83 12.31 4.04
CA LEU A 183 -13.90 13.28 3.81
C LEU A 183 -14.11 14.22 5.01
N ASP A 184 -13.94 13.73 6.23
CA ASP A 184 -14.05 14.49 7.47
C ASP A 184 -12.97 15.59 7.62
N LYS A 185 -11.99 15.61 6.72
CA LYS A 185 -10.97 16.66 6.64
C LYS A 185 -11.48 17.93 5.97
N GLY A 186 -12.59 17.85 5.25
CA GLY A 186 -13.30 18.99 4.64
C GLY A 186 -14.58 19.32 5.37
N SER A 187 -15.24 20.38 4.93
CA SER A 187 -16.50 20.87 5.49
C SER A 187 -17.73 20.25 4.84
N SER A 188 -17.63 19.85 3.57
CA SER A 188 -18.74 19.29 2.81
C SER A 188 -18.27 18.50 1.60
N THR A 189 -19.10 17.55 1.14
CA THR A 189 -18.82 16.71 0.00
C THR A 189 -20.03 16.56 -0.91
N VAL A 190 -19.83 16.73 -2.19
CA VAL A 190 -20.82 16.44 -3.24
C VAL A 190 -20.29 15.31 -4.11
N PHE A 191 -21.05 14.23 -4.17
CA PHE A 191 -20.77 13.10 -5.07
C PHE A 191 -21.63 13.21 -6.32
N PHE A 192 -21.03 13.06 -7.47
CA PHE A 192 -21.74 13.06 -8.75
C PHE A 192 -21.11 12.07 -9.74
N SER A 193 -21.87 11.68 -10.72
CA SER A 193 -21.44 10.87 -11.86
C SER A 193 -22.52 10.89 -12.92
N ALA A 194 -22.14 10.83 -14.19
CA ALA A 194 -23.07 10.70 -15.30
C ALA A 194 -23.83 9.35 -15.29
N THR A 195 -23.32 8.36 -14.55
CA THR A 195 -23.84 6.98 -14.52
C THR A 195 -24.30 6.54 -13.13
N LEU A 196 -24.59 7.47 -12.22
CA LEU A 196 -25.20 7.12 -10.93
C LEU A 196 -26.58 6.49 -11.19
N LEU A 197 -26.70 5.21 -10.82
CA LEU A 197 -27.98 4.53 -10.89
C LEU A 197 -28.95 5.14 -9.88
N PRO A 198 -30.24 5.31 -10.24
CA PRO A 198 -31.23 5.78 -9.29
C PRO A 198 -31.31 4.79 -8.12
N VAL A 199 -31.26 5.33 -6.90
CA VAL A 199 -31.51 4.58 -5.68
C VAL A 199 -32.96 4.10 -5.76
N ARG A 200 -33.16 2.77 -5.80
CA ARG A 200 -34.48 2.13 -5.76
C ARG A 200 -34.88 1.88 -4.33
#